data_f08f9d39040b62a03cb83cd008c20908
#
_entry.id   f08f9d39040b62a03cb83cd008c20908
#
_cell.length_a   1.000
_cell.length_b   1.000
_cell.length_c   1.000
_cell.angle_alpha   90.00
_cell.angle_beta   90.00
_cell.angle_gamma   90.00
#
_symmetry.space_group_name_H-M   'P 1'
#
loop_
_entity.id
_entity.type
_entity.pdbx_description
1 polymer ?
#
loop_
_entity_poly.entity_id
_entity_poly.type
_entity_poly.pdbx_seq_one_letter_code
_entity_poly.pdbx_strand_id
1 'polypeptide(L)'
;MAPLAKWCRADYIEKRVRKIHANDNMLEFEDSTTLPYDILALNIGSKTRGAEDVPGVWEHSLSTRPINELIPKITAKEQSLLESGTIPSVVVCGAGAAGVELSFGFKARWNQLFNTEIDVTLISA
;
A
#
# COMPACT_ATOMS: atom_id res chain seq x y z
N MET A 1 -8.51 15.04 -1.63
CA MET A 1 -8.76 14.87 -3.10
C MET A 1 -9.61 15.97 -3.70
N ALA A 2 -10.69 16.43 -3.05
CA ALA A 2 -11.56 17.50 -3.57
C ALA A 2 -10.84 18.78 -4.08
N PRO A 3 -9.80 19.32 -3.41
CA PRO A 3 -9.07 20.49 -3.94
C PRO A 3 -8.38 20.24 -5.29
N LEU A 4 -7.81 19.05 -5.48
CA LEU A 4 -7.18 18.66 -6.75
C LEU A 4 -8.20 18.50 -7.87
N ALA A 5 -9.35 17.89 -7.59
CA ALA A 5 -10.43 17.76 -8.56
C ALA A 5 -10.91 19.13 -9.04
N LYS A 6 -11.12 20.07 -8.10
CA LYS A 6 -11.47 21.45 -8.45
C LYS A 6 -10.42 22.13 -9.33
N TRP A 7 -9.14 21.92 -9.03
CA TRP A 7 -8.04 22.48 -9.84
C TRP A 7 -8.04 21.89 -11.26
N CYS A 8 -8.32 20.61 -11.40
CA CYS A 8 -8.45 19.92 -12.70
C CYS A 8 -9.79 20.18 -13.41
N ARG A 9 -10.72 20.94 -12.80
CA ARG A 9 -12.09 21.13 -13.29
C ARG A 9 -12.86 19.81 -13.43
N ALA A 10 -12.64 18.89 -12.51
CA ALA A 10 -13.28 17.60 -12.45
C ALA A 10 -14.25 17.54 -11.27
N ASP A 11 -15.33 16.79 -11.42
CA ASP A 11 -16.24 16.47 -10.34
C ASP A 11 -15.62 15.38 -9.45
N TYR A 12 -15.65 15.60 -8.13
CA TYR A 12 -15.21 14.64 -7.15
C TYR A 12 -16.40 14.03 -6.43
N ILE A 13 -16.61 12.73 -6.64
CA ILE A 13 -17.70 11.96 -6.01
C ILE A 13 -17.07 10.99 -5.01
N GLU A 14 -17.31 11.21 -3.72
CA GLU A 14 -16.83 10.36 -2.64
C GLU A 14 -17.85 9.27 -2.33
N LYS A 15 -17.87 8.22 -3.17
CA LYS A 15 -18.73 7.06 -3.03
C LYS A 15 -17.97 5.77 -3.31
N ARG A 16 -18.40 4.68 -2.70
CA ARG A 16 -17.90 3.35 -3.02
C ARG A 16 -18.64 2.75 -4.20
N VAL A 17 -17.88 2.30 -5.19
CA VAL A 17 -18.42 1.55 -6.33
C VAL A 17 -18.69 0.12 -5.88
N ARG A 18 -19.93 -0.34 -6.05
CA ARG A 18 -20.37 -1.71 -5.77
C ARG A 18 -20.23 -2.60 -7.00
N LYS A 19 -20.59 -2.08 -8.17
CA LYS A 19 -20.62 -2.87 -9.41
C LYS A 19 -20.36 -2.01 -10.63
N ILE A 20 -19.75 -2.63 -11.64
CA ILE A 20 -19.57 -2.06 -12.99
C ILE A 20 -20.47 -2.84 -13.93
N HIS A 21 -21.42 -2.15 -14.54
CA HIS A 21 -22.26 -2.68 -15.61
C HIS A 21 -21.62 -2.30 -16.95
N ALA A 22 -20.64 -3.10 -17.37
CA ALA A 22 -19.79 -2.75 -18.53
C ALA A 22 -20.57 -2.67 -19.86
N ASN A 23 -21.60 -3.49 -20.02
CA ASN A 23 -22.42 -3.48 -21.25
C ASN A 23 -23.32 -2.23 -21.35
N ASP A 24 -23.64 -1.62 -20.21
CA ASP A 24 -24.53 -0.46 -20.11
C ASP A 24 -23.74 0.83 -19.88
N ASN A 25 -22.40 0.77 -19.81
CA ASN A 25 -21.51 1.87 -19.45
C ASN A 25 -21.95 2.60 -18.18
N MET A 26 -22.23 1.84 -17.10
CA MET A 26 -22.81 2.36 -15.88
C MET A 26 -22.04 1.86 -14.65
N LEU A 27 -21.75 2.76 -13.71
CA LEU A 27 -21.32 2.42 -12.35
C LEU A 27 -22.53 2.38 -11.41
N GLU A 28 -22.54 1.40 -10.51
CA GLU A 28 -23.48 1.31 -9.38
C GLU A 28 -22.71 1.52 -8.08
N PHE A 29 -23.18 2.41 -7.23
CA PHE A 29 -22.60 2.68 -5.91
C PHE A 29 -23.29 1.84 -4.82
N GLU A 30 -22.66 1.78 -3.63
CA GLU A 30 -23.24 1.05 -2.47
C GLU A 30 -24.61 1.59 -2.03
N ASP A 31 -24.88 2.88 -2.26
CA ASP A 31 -26.18 3.53 -1.99
C ASP A 31 -27.22 3.30 -3.11
N SER A 32 -26.94 2.39 -4.04
CA SER A 32 -27.78 2.05 -5.19
C SER A 32 -27.98 3.19 -6.20
N THR A 33 -27.29 4.31 -6.07
CA THR A 33 -27.26 5.32 -7.12
C THR A 33 -26.33 4.88 -8.26
N THR A 34 -26.52 5.42 -9.45
CA THR A 34 -25.76 5.05 -10.64
C THR A 34 -25.10 6.26 -11.28
N LEU A 35 -24.02 6.02 -12.03
CA LEU A 35 -23.31 7.03 -12.80
C LEU A 35 -22.97 6.47 -14.18
N PRO A 36 -23.44 7.08 -15.27
CA PRO A 36 -23.05 6.71 -16.62
C PRO A 36 -21.62 7.19 -16.93
N TYR A 37 -20.95 6.50 -17.85
CA TYR A 37 -19.64 6.89 -18.34
C TYR A 37 -19.45 6.53 -19.81
N ASP A 38 -18.64 7.29 -20.53
CA ASP A 38 -18.16 6.94 -21.88
C ASP A 38 -16.86 6.16 -21.82
N ILE A 39 -15.95 6.56 -20.91
CA ILE A 39 -14.65 5.92 -20.68
C ILE A 39 -14.46 5.74 -19.18
N LEU A 40 -14.14 4.53 -18.75
CA LEU A 40 -13.84 4.21 -17.37
C LEU A 40 -12.35 3.93 -17.18
N ALA A 41 -11.67 4.75 -16.36
CA ALA A 41 -10.31 4.49 -15.90
C ALA A 41 -10.34 3.90 -14.47
N LEU A 42 -9.74 2.73 -14.28
CA LEU A 42 -9.69 2.06 -12.98
C LEU A 42 -8.32 2.25 -12.33
N ASN A 43 -8.29 2.98 -11.23
CA ASN A 43 -7.09 3.18 -10.39
C ASN A 43 -7.40 2.87 -8.92
N ILE A 44 -7.85 1.65 -8.67
CA ILE A 44 -8.33 1.17 -7.37
C ILE A 44 -7.22 0.60 -6.47
N GLY A 45 -5.96 0.70 -6.91
CA GLY A 45 -4.82 0.13 -6.21
C GLY A 45 -4.65 -1.38 -6.46
N SER A 46 -3.82 -1.99 -5.64
CA SER A 46 -3.49 -3.43 -5.74
C SER A 46 -3.26 -4.03 -4.36
N LYS A 47 -3.33 -5.35 -4.28
CA LYS A 47 -2.87 -6.14 -3.11
C LYS A 47 -1.48 -6.69 -3.35
N THR A 48 -0.75 -6.98 -2.29
CA THR A 48 0.53 -7.70 -2.37
C THR A 48 0.28 -9.13 -2.84
N ARG A 49 1.04 -9.56 -3.85
CA ARG A 49 0.96 -10.94 -4.35
C ARG A 49 1.36 -11.92 -3.24
N GLY A 50 0.65 -13.03 -3.14
CA GLY A 50 0.92 -14.08 -2.14
C GLY A 50 0.43 -13.75 -0.72
N ALA A 51 -0.13 -12.58 -0.48
CA ALA A 51 -0.60 -12.21 0.85
C ALA A 51 -1.73 -13.14 1.38
N GLU A 52 -2.52 -13.70 0.49
CA GLU A 52 -3.64 -14.60 0.83
C GLU A 52 -3.30 -16.08 0.58
N ASP A 53 -2.32 -16.36 -0.31
CA ASP A 53 -2.03 -17.72 -0.79
C ASP A 53 -0.82 -18.35 -0.10
N VAL A 54 0.10 -17.55 0.43
CA VAL A 54 1.32 -18.04 1.09
C VAL A 54 1.16 -17.94 2.60
N PRO A 55 1.15 -19.06 3.32
CA PRO A 55 1.00 -19.06 4.78
C PRO A 55 2.05 -18.19 5.47
N GLY A 56 1.61 -17.34 6.40
CA GLY A 56 2.46 -16.47 7.20
C GLY A 56 2.78 -15.11 6.55
N VAL A 57 2.51 -14.91 5.26
CA VAL A 57 2.79 -13.62 4.60
C VAL A 57 1.92 -12.51 5.18
N TRP A 58 0.63 -12.76 5.34
CA TRP A 58 -0.28 -11.74 5.87
C TRP A 58 0.00 -11.42 7.34
N GLU A 59 0.23 -12.44 8.16
CA GLU A 59 0.37 -12.33 9.61
C GLU A 59 1.74 -11.81 10.04
N HIS A 60 2.80 -12.12 9.28
CA HIS A 60 4.18 -11.91 9.72
C HIS A 60 4.97 -10.95 8.85
N SER A 61 4.39 -10.36 7.80
CA SER A 61 5.08 -9.40 6.96
C SER A 61 4.47 -8.01 6.98
N LEU A 62 5.27 -7.01 6.63
CA LEU A 62 4.83 -5.66 6.31
C LEU A 62 4.44 -5.61 4.84
N SER A 63 3.21 -5.98 4.55
CA SER A 63 2.67 -5.93 3.19
C SER A 63 2.68 -4.49 2.66
N THR A 64 3.25 -4.28 1.47
CA THR A 64 3.34 -2.96 0.84
C THR A 64 2.03 -2.48 0.23
N ARG A 65 1.04 -3.34 0.16
CA ARG A 65 -0.30 -3.05 -0.37
C ARG A 65 -1.38 -3.59 0.58
N PRO A 66 -2.46 -2.85 0.78
CA PRO A 66 -2.73 -1.50 0.27
C PRO A 66 -1.79 -0.44 0.88
N ILE A 67 -1.38 0.54 0.08
CA ILE A 67 -0.32 1.50 0.44
C ILE A 67 -0.68 2.39 1.64
N ASN A 68 -1.96 2.68 1.84
CA ASN A 68 -2.46 3.47 2.97
C ASN A 68 -2.25 2.79 4.34
N GLU A 69 -2.03 1.47 4.36
CA GLU A 69 -1.76 0.71 5.59
C GLU A 69 -0.27 0.56 5.88
N LEU A 70 0.60 0.73 4.87
CA LEU A 70 2.03 0.48 5.02
C LEU A 70 2.67 1.38 6.09
N ILE A 71 2.45 2.69 6.02
CA ILE A 71 3.06 3.63 6.96
C ILE A 71 2.58 3.40 8.41
N PRO A 72 1.27 3.25 8.68
CA PRO A 72 0.82 2.87 10.02
C PRO A 72 1.45 1.58 10.55
N LYS A 73 1.57 0.54 9.71
CA LYS A 73 2.21 -0.74 10.08
C LYS A 73 3.70 -0.59 10.39
N ILE A 74 4.43 0.19 9.58
CA ILE A 74 5.84 0.50 9.85
C ILE A 74 5.98 1.21 11.19
N THR A 75 5.18 2.27 11.43
CA THR A 75 5.24 3.05 12.68
C THR A 75 4.95 2.18 13.90
N ALA A 76 3.93 1.34 13.84
CA ALA A 76 3.61 0.43 14.95
C ALA A 76 4.74 -0.58 15.21
N LYS A 77 5.37 -1.09 14.14
CA LYS A 77 6.52 -1.99 14.28
C LYS A 77 7.74 -1.30 14.87
N GLU A 78 8.04 -0.07 14.43
CA GLU A 78 9.12 0.75 14.98
C GLU A 78 8.93 0.97 16.49
N GLN A 79 7.73 1.35 16.92
CA GLN A 79 7.43 1.55 18.33
C GLN A 79 7.64 0.27 19.15
N SER A 80 7.11 -0.87 18.68
CA SER A 80 7.29 -2.16 19.35
C SER A 80 8.76 -2.57 19.48
N LEU A 81 9.58 -2.32 18.45
CA LEU A 81 11.01 -2.62 18.46
C LEU A 81 11.77 -1.72 19.44
N LEU A 82 11.44 -0.42 19.50
CA LEU A 82 12.02 0.52 20.46
C LEU A 82 11.67 0.15 21.90
N GLU A 83 10.42 -0.19 22.19
CA GLU A 83 9.95 -0.61 23.50
C GLU A 83 10.63 -1.89 23.99
N SER A 84 10.89 -2.83 23.08
CA SER A 84 11.58 -4.09 23.40
C SER A 84 13.11 -3.98 23.43
N GLY A 85 13.68 -2.86 22.97
CA GLY A 85 15.13 -2.70 22.79
C GLY A 85 15.74 -3.63 21.74
N THR A 86 14.92 -4.17 20.84
CA THR A 86 15.36 -5.13 19.82
C THR A 86 15.91 -4.41 18.61
N ILE A 87 17.14 -4.72 18.23
CA ILE A 87 17.73 -4.27 16.96
C ILE A 87 17.26 -5.21 15.85
N PRO A 88 16.48 -4.70 14.86
CA PRO A 88 15.91 -5.56 13.82
C PRO A 88 16.91 -5.85 12.69
N SER A 89 16.68 -6.96 11.98
CA SER A 89 17.11 -7.14 10.60
C SER A 89 15.90 -7.07 9.68
N VAL A 90 16.11 -6.65 8.43
CA VAL A 90 15.04 -6.48 7.43
C VAL A 90 15.30 -7.39 6.25
N VAL A 91 14.29 -8.13 5.84
CA VAL A 91 14.30 -8.87 4.58
C VAL A 91 13.22 -8.29 3.67
N VAL A 92 13.61 -7.83 2.49
CA VAL A 92 12.70 -7.34 1.46
C VAL A 92 12.56 -8.41 0.37
N CYS A 93 11.37 -8.93 0.20
CA CYS A 93 11.05 -9.92 -0.83
C CYS A 93 10.52 -9.23 -2.08
N GLY A 94 11.29 -9.31 -3.17
CA GLY A 94 10.99 -8.70 -4.46
C GLY A 94 11.95 -7.57 -4.82
N ALA A 95 12.80 -7.79 -5.81
CA ALA A 95 13.82 -6.83 -6.28
C ALA A 95 13.35 -5.96 -7.46
N GLY A 96 12.06 -5.71 -7.59
CA GLY A 96 11.55 -4.65 -8.46
C GLY A 96 11.89 -3.26 -7.93
N ALA A 97 11.61 -2.20 -8.69
CA ALA A 97 11.93 -0.82 -8.31
C ALA A 97 11.50 -0.48 -6.86
N ALA A 98 10.27 -0.81 -6.50
CA ALA A 98 9.76 -0.56 -5.15
C ALA A 98 10.53 -1.32 -4.05
N GLY A 99 10.96 -2.57 -4.31
CA GLY A 99 11.74 -3.34 -3.34
C GLY A 99 13.13 -2.75 -3.11
N VAL A 100 13.79 -2.30 -4.17
CA VAL A 100 15.07 -1.60 -4.09
C VAL A 100 14.92 -0.30 -3.30
N GLU A 101 13.93 0.53 -3.64
CA GLU A 101 13.66 1.81 -2.93
C GLU A 101 13.34 1.58 -1.45
N LEU A 102 12.51 0.58 -1.13
CA LEU A 102 12.21 0.22 0.26
C LEU A 102 13.44 -0.25 1.03
N SER A 103 14.32 -1.03 0.39
CA SER A 103 15.57 -1.49 1.03
C SER A 103 16.44 -0.31 1.43
N PHE A 104 16.63 0.67 0.55
CA PHE A 104 17.36 1.90 0.88
C PHE A 104 16.63 2.72 1.95
N GLY A 105 15.32 2.85 1.84
CA GLY A 105 14.49 3.59 2.78
C GLY A 105 14.58 3.00 4.20
N PHE A 106 14.44 1.68 4.36
CA PHE A 106 14.59 1.00 5.65
C PHE A 106 16.00 1.15 6.19
N LYS A 107 17.04 0.91 5.36
CA LYS A 107 18.44 1.05 5.78
C LYS A 107 18.71 2.46 6.34
N ALA A 108 18.36 3.50 5.59
CA ALA A 108 18.60 4.88 6.00
C ALA A 108 17.81 5.26 7.25
N ARG A 109 16.49 5.00 7.26
CA ARG A 109 15.61 5.38 8.36
C ARG A 109 15.94 4.64 9.66
N TRP A 110 16.14 3.34 9.59
CA TRP A 110 16.32 2.53 10.78
C TRP A 110 17.74 2.61 11.35
N ASN A 111 18.76 2.83 10.51
CA ASN A 111 20.09 3.19 11.02
C ASN A 111 20.02 4.44 11.91
N GLN A 112 19.27 5.45 11.47
CA GLN A 112 19.08 6.67 12.25
C GLN A 112 18.22 6.42 13.50
N LEU A 113 17.13 5.67 13.38
CA LEU A 113 16.18 5.42 14.45
C LEU A 113 16.79 4.62 15.60
N PHE A 114 17.56 3.57 15.26
CA PHE A 114 18.19 2.67 16.24
C PHE A 114 19.62 3.05 16.59
N ASN A 115 20.14 4.13 15.97
CA ASN A 115 21.52 4.60 16.14
C ASN A 115 22.57 3.49 15.98
N THR A 116 22.35 2.61 15.02
CA THR A 116 23.23 1.48 14.67
C THR A 116 23.03 1.06 13.22
N GLU A 117 23.94 0.29 12.69
CA GLU A 117 23.81 -0.26 11.35
C GLU A 117 22.83 -1.44 11.36
N ILE A 118 21.77 -1.34 10.54
CA ILE A 118 20.74 -2.37 10.37
C ILE A 118 21.08 -3.24 9.15
N ASP A 119 20.97 -4.55 9.32
CA ASP A 119 21.08 -5.49 8.21
C ASP A 119 19.82 -5.47 7.36
N VAL A 120 19.98 -5.22 6.07
CA VAL A 120 18.90 -5.26 5.09
C VAL A 120 19.26 -6.22 3.97
N THR A 121 18.45 -7.25 3.79
CA THR A 121 18.61 -8.26 2.73
C THR A 121 17.51 -8.10 1.70
N LEU A 122 17.88 -8.00 0.42
CA LEU A 122 16.94 -7.98 -0.70
C LEU A 122 16.96 -9.33 -1.40
N ILE A 123 15.78 -9.97 -1.51
CA ILE A 123 15.60 -11.27 -2.18
C ILE A 123 14.87 -11.07 -3.49
N SER A 124 15.40 -11.66 -4.56
CA SER A 124 14.75 -11.74 -5.87
C SER A 124 14.60 -13.19 -6.30
N ALA A 125 13.51 -13.49 -6.97
CA ALA A 125 13.33 -14.74 -7.72
C ALA A 125 13.82 -14.55 -9.16
#